data_792c2ee0c5e73448bf4cfa5a63cd0780
#
_entry.id   792c2ee0c5e73448bf4cfa5a63cd0780
#
_cell.length_a   1.000
_cell.length_b   1.000
_cell.length_c   1.000
_cell.angle_alpha   90.00
_cell.angle_beta   90.00
_cell.angle_gamma   90.00
#
_symmetry.space_group_name_H-M   'P 1'
#
loop_
_entity.id
_entity.type
_entity.pdbx_description
1 polymer ?
#
loop_
_entity_poly.entity_id
_entity_poly.type
_entity_poly.pdbx_seq_one_letter_code
_entity_poly.pdbx_strand_id
1 'polypeptide(L)'
;YRGVYMKYFFLTLLTFSFISFSQEEPTKEYAPGVWELTTVDVNWGYMSDYMDGLEQTWVPAAEIQKEMGIISDYAVWTSNNSVAYLALYYPSHANMEPWTDDQQAEFAEKLEVYREKKGFDAENYEKVVSTYKDLRDIRSVELTYQLNFK
;
A
#
# COMPACT_ATOMS: atom_id res chain seq x y z
N TYR A 1 -54.56 -72.78 -14.11
CA TYR A 1 -53.67 -72.66 -13.00
C TYR A 1 -52.80 -71.44 -13.19
N ARG A 2 -53.02 -70.39 -12.34
CA ARG A 2 -52.34 -69.12 -12.42
C ARG A 2 -51.09 -69.12 -11.52
N GLY A 3 -49.92 -69.00 -12.12
CA GLY A 3 -48.66 -68.74 -11.42
C GLY A 3 -48.49 -67.28 -11.11
N VAL A 4 -48.37 -66.96 -9.86
CA VAL A 4 -48.10 -65.60 -9.36
C VAL A 4 -46.59 -65.35 -9.41
N TYR A 5 -46.13 -64.50 -10.29
CA TYR A 5 -44.74 -64.06 -10.29
C TYR A 5 -44.59 -62.91 -9.28
N MET A 6 -43.91 -63.18 -8.19
CA MET A 6 -43.52 -62.18 -7.16
C MET A 6 -42.26 -61.48 -7.65
N LYS A 7 -42.44 -60.20 -8.06
CA LYS A 7 -41.34 -59.31 -8.44
C LYS A 7 -40.65 -58.83 -7.19
N TYR A 8 -39.43 -59.26 -6.94
CA TYR A 8 -38.58 -58.66 -5.94
C TYR A 8 -38.05 -57.33 -6.44
N PHE A 9 -38.52 -56.26 -5.82
CA PHE A 9 -38.05 -54.92 -6.08
C PHE A 9 -36.79 -54.71 -5.21
N PHE A 10 -35.61 -54.80 -5.81
CA PHE A 10 -34.36 -54.50 -5.17
C PHE A 10 -34.24 -52.95 -5.05
N LEU A 11 -34.50 -52.43 -3.86
CA LEU A 11 -34.26 -51.05 -3.54
C LEU A 11 -32.77 -50.85 -3.22
N THR A 12 -31.99 -50.49 -4.22
CA THR A 12 -30.57 -50.14 -4.03
C THR A 12 -30.49 -48.76 -3.39
N LEU A 13 -30.26 -48.73 -2.08
CA LEU A 13 -30.01 -47.52 -1.33
C LEU A 13 -28.59 -47.00 -1.68
N LEU A 14 -28.53 -46.03 -2.60
CA LEU A 14 -27.27 -45.32 -2.89
C LEU A 14 -26.96 -44.40 -1.71
N THR A 15 -26.10 -44.87 -0.81
CA THR A 15 -25.50 -44.03 0.22
C THR A 15 -24.48 -43.11 -0.44
N PHE A 16 -24.88 -41.88 -0.72
CA PHE A 16 -23.96 -40.81 -1.07
C PHE A 16 -23.14 -40.47 0.18
N SER A 17 -21.95 -41.02 0.29
CA SER A 17 -20.94 -40.58 1.24
C SER A 17 -20.51 -39.15 0.83
N PHE A 18 -21.05 -38.16 1.49
CA PHE A 18 -20.49 -36.81 1.44
C PHE A 18 -19.09 -36.85 2.05
N ILE A 19 -18.08 -36.95 1.21
CA ILE A 19 -16.71 -36.67 1.63
C ILE A 19 -16.68 -35.17 1.89
N SER A 20 -16.86 -34.80 3.16
CA SER A 20 -16.58 -33.45 3.62
C SER A 20 -15.08 -33.22 3.44
N PHE A 21 -14.70 -32.58 2.35
CA PHE A 21 -13.38 -31.96 2.25
C PHE A 21 -13.36 -30.86 3.32
N SER A 22 -12.78 -31.15 4.48
CA SER A 22 -12.33 -30.13 5.41
C SER A 22 -11.26 -29.34 4.66
N GLN A 23 -11.64 -28.20 4.08
CA GLN A 23 -10.67 -27.22 3.66
C GLN A 23 -9.99 -26.75 4.95
N GLU A 24 -8.75 -27.17 5.15
CA GLU A 24 -7.92 -26.55 6.18
C GLU A 24 -7.88 -25.04 5.90
N GLU A 25 -8.31 -24.25 6.88
CA GLU A 25 -8.21 -22.79 6.75
C GLU A 25 -6.75 -22.41 6.48
N PRO A 26 -6.50 -21.53 5.53
CA PRO A 26 -5.13 -21.15 5.22
C PRO A 26 -4.46 -20.57 6.47
N THR A 27 -3.30 -21.09 6.81
CA THR A 27 -2.49 -20.64 7.97
C THR A 27 -1.86 -19.26 7.73
N LYS A 28 -2.02 -18.71 6.54
CA LYS A 28 -1.46 -17.44 6.09
C LYS A 28 -2.49 -16.69 5.27
N GLU A 29 -2.53 -15.38 5.46
CA GLU A 29 -3.42 -14.49 4.74
C GLU A 29 -2.69 -13.18 4.40
N TYR A 30 -2.80 -12.72 3.16
CA TYR A 30 -2.31 -11.39 2.81
C TYR A 30 -3.24 -10.33 3.41
N ALA A 31 -2.67 -9.31 4.04
CA ALA A 31 -3.42 -8.13 4.43
C ALA A 31 -4.02 -7.48 3.16
N PRO A 32 -5.20 -6.86 3.25
CA PRO A 32 -5.71 -6.07 2.15
C PRO A 32 -4.76 -4.90 1.89
N GLY A 33 -4.62 -4.53 0.61
CA GLY A 33 -3.77 -3.42 0.20
C GLY A 33 -2.31 -3.79 -0.03
N VAL A 34 -1.53 -2.78 -0.35
CA VAL A 34 -0.15 -2.91 -0.78
C VAL A 34 0.68 -1.73 -0.28
N TRP A 35 1.90 -2.01 0.16
CA TRP A 35 2.89 -1.00 0.48
C TRP A 35 3.76 -0.72 -0.73
N GLU A 36 3.87 0.54 -1.14
CA GLU A 36 4.96 1.00 -1.99
C GLU A 36 6.11 1.42 -1.07
N LEU A 37 7.23 0.72 -1.18
CA LEU A 37 8.41 0.95 -0.36
C LEU A 37 9.54 1.54 -1.22
N THR A 38 9.89 2.78 -0.96
CA THR A 38 11.05 3.44 -1.57
C THR A 38 12.24 3.35 -0.62
N THR A 39 13.32 2.72 -1.09
CA THR A 39 14.60 2.68 -0.38
C THR A 39 15.52 3.76 -0.92
N VAL A 40 16.04 4.58 -0.02
CA VAL A 40 16.82 5.77 -0.33
C VAL A 40 18.18 5.69 0.34
N ASP A 41 19.25 5.79 -0.43
CA ASP A 41 20.61 6.01 0.08
C ASP A 41 20.81 7.50 0.30
N VAL A 42 21.04 7.89 1.55
CA VAL A 42 21.34 9.28 1.90
C VAL A 42 22.85 9.46 1.99
N ASN A 43 23.37 10.53 1.44
CA ASN A 43 24.79 10.85 1.51
C ASN A 43 25.27 10.89 2.98
N TRP A 44 26.45 10.35 3.20
CA TRP A 44 26.98 10.22 4.56
C TRP A 44 27.06 11.58 5.27
N GLY A 45 26.49 11.66 6.48
CA GLY A 45 26.44 12.88 7.28
C GLY A 45 25.22 13.78 7.01
N TYR A 46 24.41 13.52 5.99
CA TYR A 46 23.30 14.37 5.58
C TYR A 46 21.90 13.81 5.94
N MET A 47 21.82 12.81 6.80
CA MET A 47 20.53 12.21 7.17
C MET A 47 19.59 13.23 7.82
N SER A 48 20.10 14.11 8.69
CA SER A 48 19.29 15.16 9.33
C SER A 48 18.71 16.13 8.30
N ASP A 49 19.58 16.66 7.43
CA ASP A 49 19.16 17.61 6.38
C ASP A 49 18.17 16.98 5.42
N TYR A 50 18.35 15.67 5.11
CA TYR A 50 17.40 14.92 4.30
C TYR A 50 16.04 14.76 4.99
N MET A 51 16.01 14.45 6.29
CA MET A 51 14.76 14.36 7.06
C MET A 51 14.04 15.70 7.15
N ASP A 52 14.78 16.79 7.34
CA ASP A 52 14.22 18.15 7.34
C ASP A 52 13.59 18.51 5.98
N GLY A 53 14.21 18.07 4.87
CA GLY A 53 13.65 18.21 3.54
C GLY A 53 12.38 17.37 3.34
N LEU A 54 12.33 16.14 3.82
CA LEU A 54 11.14 15.28 3.77
C LEU A 54 9.98 15.86 4.57
N GLU A 55 10.24 16.37 5.76
CA GLU A 55 9.21 16.99 6.62
C GLU A 55 8.53 18.17 5.93
N GLN A 56 9.25 18.88 5.08
CA GLN A 56 8.74 20.05 4.37
C GLN A 56 8.10 19.71 3.01
N THR A 57 8.35 18.54 2.46
CA THR A 57 7.96 18.20 1.08
C THR A 57 7.16 16.90 0.98
N TRP A 58 7.79 15.76 1.22
CA TRP A 58 7.19 14.44 1.01
C TRP A 58 6.11 14.13 2.06
N VAL A 59 6.35 14.47 3.33
CA VAL A 59 5.39 14.22 4.42
C VAL A 59 4.08 14.98 4.19
N PRO A 60 4.07 16.28 3.88
CA PRO A 60 2.84 16.98 3.52
C PRO A 60 2.13 16.42 2.31
N ALA A 61 2.88 15.99 1.30
CA ALA A 61 2.30 15.35 0.12
C ALA A 61 1.63 14.00 0.47
N ALA A 62 2.22 13.22 1.37
CA ALA A 62 1.61 11.98 1.87
C ALA A 62 0.37 12.26 2.73
N GLU A 63 0.40 13.27 3.60
CA GLU A 63 -0.78 13.68 4.38
C GLU A 63 -1.94 14.10 3.50
N ILE A 64 -1.68 14.90 2.46
CA ILE A 64 -2.71 15.31 1.50
C ILE A 64 -3.28 14.10 0.75
N GLN A 65 -2.44 13.17 0.29
CA GLN A 65 -2.89 11.93 -0.36
C GLN A 65 -3.77 11.08 0.58
N LYS A 66 -3.41 11.02 1.87
CA LYS A 66 -4.20 10.33 2.89
C LYS A 66 -5.55 11.01 3.12
N GLU A 67 -5.58 12.34 3.19
CA GLU A 67 -6.83 13.13 3.28
C GLU A 67 -7.74 12.92 2.06
N MET A 68 -7.15 12.83 0.86
CA MET A 68 -7.87 12.54 -0.39
C MET A 68 -8.30 11.07 -0.51
N GLY A 69 -7.92 10.19 0.42
CA GLY A 69 -8.25 8.77 0.37
C GLY A 69 -7.49 7.96 -0.69
N ILE A 70 -6.42 8.51 -1.26
CA ILE A 70 -5.55 7.83 -2.23
C ILE A 70 -4.72 6.77 -1.51
N ILE A 71 -4.12 7.13 -0.38
CA ILE A 71 -3.44 6.21 0.52
C ILE A 71 -4.18 6.11 1.86
N SER A 72 -3.99 5.03 2.59
CA SER A 72 -4.54 4.87 3.94
C SER A 72 -3.54 5.22 5.02
N ASP A 73 -2.25 5.04 4.73
CA ASP A 73 -1.19 5.32 5.69
C ASP A 73 0.15 5.56 4.99
N TYR A 74 1.09 6.11 5.74
CA TYR A 74 2.47 6.25 5.30
C TYR A 74 3.43 6.07 6.49
N ALA A 75 4.69 5.76 6.20
CA ALA A 75 5.72 5.63 7.21
C ALA A 75 7.09 6.05 6.67
N VAL A 76 7.95 6.53 7.57
CA VAL A 76 9.35 6.81 7.30
C VAL A 76 10.19 6.09 8.34
N TRP A 77 11.18 5.34 7.88
CA TRP A 77 12.17 4.72 8.76
C TRP A 77 13.56 5.11 8.31
N THR A 78 14.48 5.14 9.25
CA THR A 78 15.91 5.36 8.99
C THR A 78 16.72 4.21 9.57
N SER A 79 17.83 3.90 8.95
CA SER A 79 18.81 2.95 9.47
C SER A 79 20.11 3.66 9.84
N ASN A 80 20.93 2.97 10.64
CA ASN A 80 22.27 3.42 11.01
C ASN A 80 23.28 3.43 9.83
N ASN A 81 22.88 2.94 8.66
CA ASN A 81 23.73 2.85 7.45
C ASN A 81 23.41 3.96 6.44
N SER A 82 22.89 5.10 6.88
CA SER A 82 22.48 6.21 6.02
C SER A 82 21.42 5.82 4.97
N VAL A 83 20.55 4.88 5.30
CA VAL A 83 19.42 4.47 4.46
C VAL A 83 18.13 4.95 5.09
N ALA A 84 17.28 5.57 4.28
CA ALA A 84 15.90 5.90 4.62
C ALA A 84 14.94 5.00 3.84
N TYR A 85 13.80 4.69 4.44
CA TYR A 85 12.71 3.96 3.82
C TYR A 85 11.46 4.83 3.89
N LEU A 86 10.87 5.09 2.74
CA LEU A 86 9.61 5.82 2.62
C LEU A 86 8.55 4.83 2.17
N ALA A 87 7.46 4.76 2.88
CA ALA A 87 6.40 3.81 2.54
C ALA A 87 5.04 4.49 2.43
N LEU A 88 4.28 4.15 1.40
CA LEU A 88 2.90 4.55 1.19
C LEU A 88 2.02 3.29 1.19
N TYR A 89 0.96 3.29 1.98
CA TYR A 89 0.01 2.18 2.02
C TYR A 89 -1.24 2.48 1.22
N TYR A 90 -1.41 1.77 0.11
CA TYR A 90 -2.60 1.85 -0.74
C TYR A 90 -3.62 0.79 -0.30
N PRO A 91 -4.90 1.18 -0.09
CA PRO A 91 -5.94 0.22 0.31
C PRO A 91 -6.18 -0.88 -0.72
N SER A 92 -5.90 -0.59 -1.99
CA SER A 92 -6.00 -1.53 -3.11
C SER A 92 -5.10 -1.09 -4.27
N HIS A 93 -4.86 -1.99 -5.23
CA HIS A 93 -4.16 -1.63 -6.47
C HIS A 93 -4.90 -0.56 -7.30
N ALA A 94 -6.22 -0.48 -7.20
CA ALA A 94 -6.98 0.56 -7.88
C ALA A 94 -6.62 1.99 -7.42
N ASN A 95 -6.14 2.14 -6.20
CA ASN A 95 -5.68 3.43 -5.68
C ASN A 95 -4.31 3.85 -6.23
N MET A 96 -3.60 2.95 -6.92
CA MET A 96 -2.31 3.22 -7.57
C MET A 96 -2.45 3.60 -9.05
N GLU A 97 -3.67 3.57 -9.58
CA GLU A 97 -3.93 4.02 -10.95
C GLU A 97 -3.56 5.51 -11.12
N PRO A 98 -3.20 5.93 -12.34
CA PRO A 98 -2.90 7.33 -12.59
C PRO A 98 -4.04 8.26 -12.14
N TRP A 99 -3.67 9.32 -11.46
CA TRP A 99 -4.65 10.28 -10.96
C TRP A 99 -5.42 10.95 -12.09
N THR A 100 -6.71 11.15 -11.88
CA THR A 100 -7.54 11.96 -12.76
C THR A 100 -7.11 13.42 -12.71
N ASP A 101 -7.50 14.20 -13.72
CA ASP A 101 -7.23 15.64 -13.74
C ASP A 101 -7.82 16.36 -12.52
N ASP A 102 -9.01 15.94 -12.06
CA ASP A 102 -9.65 16.48 -10.86
C ASP A 102 -8.84 16.19 -9.60
N GLN A 103 -8.31 14.97 -9.44
CA GLN A 103 -7.46 14.61 -8.31
C GLN A 103 -6.14 15.38 -8.32
N GLN A 104 -5.55 15.59 -9.49
CA GLN A 104 -4.34 16.41 -9.64
C GLN A 104 -4.60 17.87 -9.25
N ALA A 105 -5.72 18.42 -9.68
CA ALA A 105 -6.12 19.80 -9.34
C ALA A 105 -6.38 19.95 -7.83
N GLU A 106 -7.12 19.02 -7.23
CA GLU A 106 -7.37 19.01 -5.78
C GLU A 106 -6.07 18.91 -4.97
N PHE A 107 -5.16 18.02 -5.36
CA PHE A 107 -3.86 17.89 -4.70
C PHE A 107 -3.04 19.16 -4.79
N ALA A 108 -2.99 19.79 -5.97
CA ALA A 108 -2.26 21.05 -6.19
C ALA A 108 -2.82 22.17 -5.32
N GLU A 109 -4.15 22.31 -5.24
CA GLU A 109 -4.81 23.31 -4.38
C GLU A 109 -4.48 23.10 -2.90
N LYS A 110 -4.60 21.86 -2.41
CA LYS A 110 -4.28 21.53 -1.01
C LYS A 110 -2.80 21.78 -0.68
N LEU A 111 -1.90 21.47 -1.61
CA LEU A 111 -0.49 21.70 -1.43
C LEU A 111 -0.15 23.20 -1.38
N GLU A 112 -0.83 24.03 -2.18
CA GLU A 112 -0.66 25.47 -2.14
C GLU A 112 -1.14 26.06 -0.80
N VAL A 113 -2.32 25.65 -0.33
CA VAL A 113 -2.84 26.03 0.99
C VAL A 113 -1.87 25.63 2.12
N TYR A 114 -1.25 24.47 2.00
CA TYR A 114 -0.23 24.03 2.96
C TYR A 114 0.98 24.96 2.95
N ARG A 115 1.50 25.29 1.75
CA ARG A 115 2.66 26.19 1.58
C ARG A 115 2.40 27.57 2.17
N GLU A 116 1.26 28.17 1.85
CA GLU A 116 0.83 29.46 2.38
C GLU A 116 0.77 29.45 3.91
N LYS A 117 0.13 28.42 4.48
CA LYS A 117 0.02 28.25 5.95
C LYS A 117 1.38 28.13 6.64
N LYS A 118 2.36 27.55 5.97
CA LYS A 118 3.74 27.39 6.49
C LYS A 118 4.62 28.59 6.18
N GLY A 119 4.15 29.54 5.39
CA GLY A 119 4.92 30.72 4.97
C GLY A 119 5.99 30.38 3.92
N PHE A 120 5.81 29.25 3.19
CA PHE A 120 6.67 28.95 2.07
C PHE A 120 6.19 29.70 0.84
N ASP A 121 7.03 30.57 0.28
CA ASP A 121 6.86 31.03 -1.09
C ASP A 121 7.35 29.93 -2.08
N ALA A 122 6.96 30.08 -3.34
CA ALA A 122 7.29 29.10 -4.38
C ALA A 122 8.81 28.91 -4.56
N GLU A 123 9.61 29.99 -4.44
CA GLU A 123 11.04 29.98 -4.63
C GLU A 123 11.72 29.21 -3.48
N ASN A 124 11.33 29.46 -2.24
CA ASN A 124 11.85 28.74 -1.08
C ASN A 124 11.49 27.26 -1.12
N TYR A 125 10.29 26.92 -1.52
CA TYR A 125 9.88 25.52 -1.66
C TYR A 125 10.70 24.77 -2.73
N GLU A 126 10.85 25.36 -3.90
CA GLU A 126 11.67 24.77 -4.98
C GLU A 126 13.15 24.62 -4.56
N LYS A 127 13.67 25.54 -3.75
CA LYS A 127 15.00 25.45 -3.20
C LYS A 127 15.12 24.26 -2.23
N VAL A 128 14.15 24.06 -1.35
CA VAL A 128 14.13 22.90 -0.44
C VAL A 128 14.09 21.61 -1.25
N VAL A 129 13.19 21.53 -2.25
CA VAL A 129 13.05 20.35 -3.12
C VAL A 129 14.34 20.04 -3.86
N SER A 130 15.03 21.04 -4.43
CA SER A 130 16.29 20.82 -5.13
C SER A 130 17.41 20.38 -4.18
N THR A 131 17.53 21.03 -3.02
CA THR A 131 18.60 20.76 -2.07
C THR A 131 18.53 19.33 -1.54
N TYR A 132 17.35 18.86 -1.06
CA TYR A 132 17.30 17.53 -0.48
C TYR A 132 17.38 16.41 -1.52
N LYS A 133 17.04 16.67 -2.79
CA LYS A 133 17.26 15.73 -3.88
C LYS A 133 18.73 15.42 -4.10
N ASP A 134 19.58 16.40 -3.97
CA ASP A 134 21.03 16.26 -4.15
C ASP A 134 21.71 15.50 -3.01
N LEU A 135 21.00 15.28 -1.90
CA LEU A 135 21.51 14.57 -0.71
C LEU A 135 21.31 13.05 -0.79
N ARG A 136 20.70 12.54 -1.85
CA ARG A 136 20.27 11.16 -1.90
C ARG A 136 20.27 10.51 -3.26
N ASP A 137 20.31 9.19 -3.27
CA ASP A 137 20.02 8.33 -4.42
C ASP A 137 18.84 7.40 -4.10
N ILE A 138 17.91 7.26 -5.03
CA ILE A 138 16.83 6.27 -4.90
C ILE A 138 17.39 4.92 -5.33
N ARG A 139 17.49 3.97 -4.39
CA ARG A 139 17.98 2.63 -4.65
C ARG A 139 16.95 1.75 -5.30
N SER A 140 15.73 1.73 -4.78
CA SER A 140 14.61 0.94 -5.29
C SER A 140 13.27 1.54 -4.92
N VAL A 141 12.26 1.19 -5.73
CA VAL A 141 10.84 1.33 -5.39
C VAL A 141 10.20 -0.03 -5.59
N GLU A 142 9.62 -0.59 -4.55
CA GLU A 142 9.11 -1.97 -4.55
C GLU A 142 7.70 -2.01 -4.00
N LEU A 143 6.87 -2.89 -4.56
CA LEU A 143 5.56 -3.22 -3.98
C LEU A 143 5.72 -4.40 -3.03
N THR A 144 5.29 -4.22 -1.79
CA THR A 144 5.38 -5.23 -0.73
C THR A 144 4.00 -5.54 -0.15
N TYR A 145 3.83 -6.78 0.27
CA TYR A 145 2.56 -7.29 0.80
C TYR A 145 2.77 -7.81 2.21
N GLN A 146 1.95 -7.33 3.13
CA GLN A 146 1.97 -7.83 4.49
C GLN A 146 1.33 -9.21 4.54
N LEU A 147 2.03 -10.18 5.12
CA LEU A 147 1.54 -11.53 5.33
C LEU A 147 1.26 -11.74 6.82
N ASN A 148 0.01 -12.07 7.14
CA ASN A 148 -0.41 -12.43 8.48
C ASN A 148 -0.41 -13.94 8.64
N PHE A 149 0.14 -14.42 9.76
CA PHE A 149 0.13 -15.84 10.16
C PHE A 149 -0.96 -16.01 11.21
N LYS A 150 -1.81 -17.05 11.00
CA LYS A 150 -2.87 -17.43 11.95
C LYS A 150 -2.38 -18.45 12.94
#